data_52b5bfcad28aeb9763dfef52365e499d
#
_entry.id   52b5bfcad28aeb9763dfef52365e499d
#
_cell.length_a   1.000
_cell.length_b   1.000
_cell.length_c   1.000
_cell.angle_alpha   90.00
_cell.angle_beta   90.00
_cell.angle_gamma   90.00
#
_symmetry.space_group_name_H-M   'P 1'
#
loop_
_entity.id
_entity.type
_entity.pdbx_description
1 polymer ?
#
loop_
_entity_poly.entity_id
_entity_poly.type
_entity_poly.pdbx_seq_one_letter_code
_entity_poly.pdbx_strand_id
1 'polypeptide(L)'
;MLDMNMKTQLKAYLEKLTKPVELIATLDDSAKSAEIKELLAEIAELSDKVTFKEDNTLPVRKPSFLITNPGSQQGPRFAGSPLGHEFTSLVLALLWTGGHPSKEAQSLLEQIRDIDGDFEFETYYSLSCHNCPDVVQALNLMAVLNSRIKHTAIDGGTFQNEITERNVMGVPAVFVNGKEFGQGRMTLTEIVAKVDTGAEKRAAEALNKRDAYDVLIVGSGPSGAAAAVYSARKGIRTGLMGERFGGQVLDTVDIENYISVPKTEGQKLAGALKAHVSDYDVDVIDSQSASKLVPAASEGGLHKIETASGAVLKARSIIIATGAKWRNMNVPGEDQYRTKGVTYCPHCDGPLFKGKRVAVIGGGNSGVEAAIDLAGIVEHVTLLEFAPEMKADQVLQDKVRSLKNVDIILNAQTTEVKGDGSKVVGLEYLDRVSGDIHSVALAGIFVQIGLLPNTNWLEGALERNRMGEIIIDAKCETSVKGVFAAGDCTTVPYKQIIIATGEGAKASLSAFDYLIRTKTA
;
A
#
# COMPACT_ATOMS: atom_id res chain seq x y z
N MET A 1 0.43 -44.31 -9.48
CA MET A 1 1.27 -43.12 -9.18
C MET A 1 0.85 -42.41 -7.90
N LEU A 2 -0.42 -42.20 -7.65
CA LEU A 2 -0.93 -41.65 -6.39
C LEU A 2 -0.99 -42.72 -5.31
N ASP A 3 -0.47 -42.43 -4.11
CA ASP A 3 -0.65 -43.30 -2.96
C ASP A 3 -2.12 -43.31 -2.47
N MET A 4 -2.45 -44.26 -1.61
CA MET A 4 -3.83 -44.45 -1.11
C MET A 4 -4.35 -43.21 -0.36
N ASN A 5 -3.50 -42.48 0.36
CA ASN A 5 -3.87 -41.29 1.11
C ASN A 5 -4.16 -40.13 0.15
N MET A 6 -3.28 -39.92 -0.84
CA MET A 6 -3.50 -38.92 -1.90
C MET A 6 -4.78 -39.17 -2.68
N LYS A 7 -5.07 -40.43 -3.05
CA LYS A 7 -6.32 -40.82 -3.74
C LYS A 7 -7.56 -40.50 -2.89
N THR A 8 -7.51 -40.81 -1.59
CA THR A 8 -8.62 -40.56 -0.68
C THR A 8 -8.89 -39.05 -0.52
N GLN A 9 -7.83 -38.26 -0.34
CA GLN A 9 -7.94 -36.81 -0.23
C GLN A 9 -8.41 -36.18 -1.53
N LEU A 10 -7.84 -36.58 -2.67
CA LEU A 10 -8.24 -36.05 -3.97
C LEU A 10 -9.71 -36.37 -4.27
N LYS A 11 -10.17 -37.58 -4.00
CA LYS A 11 -11.59 -37.95 -4.14
C LYS A 11 -12.52 -37.03 -3.36
N ALA A 12 -12.21 -36.74 -2.09
CA ALA A 12 -12.98 -35.82 -1.26
C ALA A 12 -12.98 -34.37 -1.80
N TYR A 13 -11.89 -33.93 -2.45
CA TYR A 13 -11.86 -32.65 -3.14
C TYR A 13 -12.72 -32.66 -4.42
N LEU A 14 -12.66 -33.73 -5.22
CA LEU A 14 -13.42 -33.84 -6.47
C LEU A 14 -14.96 -33.92 -6.24
N GLU A 15 -15.42 -34.32 -5.08
CA GLU A 15 -16.85 -34.23 -4.70
C GLU A 15 -17.37 -32.79 -4.74
N LYS A 16 -16.51 -31.78 -4.54
CA LYS A 16 -16.85 -30.35 -4.56
C LYS A 16 -17.02 -29.76 -5.97
N LEU A 17 -16.73 -30.53 -7.01
CA LEU A 17 -16.93 -30.07 -8.38
C LEU A 17 -18.41 -29.83 -8.66
N THR A 18 -18.73 -28.68 -9.23
CA THR A 18 -20.10 -28.30 -9.66
C THR A 18 -20.29 -28.41 -11.16
N LYS A 19 -19.17 -28.43 -11.93
CA LYS A 19 -19.14 -28.56 -13.39
C LYS A 19 -18.26 -29.73 -13.79
N PRO A 20 -18.51 -30.38 -14.95
CA PRO A 20 -17.62 -31.42 -15.46
C PRO A 20 -16.28 -30.84 -15.88
N VAL A 21 -15.22 -31.62 -15.68
CA VAL A 21 -13.83 -31.33 -16.06
C VAL A 21 -13.33 -32.36 -17.05
N GLU A 22 -12.66 -31.91 -18.08
CA GLU A 22 -12.02 -32.76 -19.08
C GLU A 22 -10.50 -32.58 -19.04
N LEU A 23 -9.75 -33.68 -18.95
CA LEU A 23 -8.31 -33.74 -18.99
C LEU A 23 -7.89 -34.12 -20.41
N ILE A 24 -7.29 -33.19 -21.16
CA ILE A 24 -6.85 -33.44 -22.54
C ILE A 24 -5.33 -33.60 -22.57
N ALA A 25 -4.84 -34.80 -22.68
CA ALA A 25 -3.41 -35.07 -22.76
C ALA A 25 -2.88 -35.04 -24.21
N THR A 26 -1.67 -34.48 -24.35
CA THR A 26 -0.88 -34.51 -25.58
C THR A 26 0.44 -35.21 -25.26
N LEU A 27 0.61 -36.43 -25.75
CA LEU A 27 1.62 -37.38 -25.33
C LEU A 27 2.50 -37.81 -26.52
N ASP A 28 3.67 -38.31 -26.19
CA ASP A 28 4.59 -39.03 -27.10
C ASP A 28 4.90 -40.42 -26.55
N ASP A 29 5.86 -41.14 -27.16
CA ASP A 29 6.24 -42.49 -26.75
C ASP A 29 7.23 -42.52 -25.55
N SER A 30 7.46 -41.42 -24.88
CA SER A 30 8.40 -41.33 -23.76
C SER A 30 7.87 -41.98 -22.47
N ALA A 31 8.76 -42.38 -21.58
CA ALA A 31 8.40 -42.89 -20.25
C ALA A 31 7.65 -41.85 -19.45
N LYS A 32 7.95 -40.54 -19.60
CA LYS A 32 7.26 -39.45 -18.94
C LYS A 32 5.81 -39.29 -19.42
N SER A 33 5.56 -39.54 -20.71
CA SER A 33 4.20 -39.59 -21.25
C SER A 33 3.38 -40.72 -20.64
N ALA A 34 3.98 -41.90 -20.46
CA ALA A 34 3.33 -43.05 -19.81
C ALA A 34 2.97 -42.73 -18.33
N GLU A 35 3.88 -42.10 -17.58
CA GLU A 35 3.62 -41.64 -16.20
C GLU A 35 2.43 -40.67 -16.13
N ILE A 36 2.37 -39.68 -17.02
CA ILE A 36 1.27 -38.69 -17.05
C ILE A 36 -0.05 -39.36 -17.43
N LYS A 37 -0.04 -40.25 -18.40
CA LYS A 37 -1.24 -41.00 -18.80
C LYS A 37 -1.81 -41.81 -17.65
N GLU A 38 -0.97 -42.50 -16.88
CA GLU A 38 -1.38 -43.27 -15.69
C GLU A 38 -1.96 -42.32 -14.63
N LEU A 39 -1.29 -41.18 -14.35
CA LEU A 39 -1.78 -40.17 -13.38
C LEU A 39 -3.18 -39.67 -13.76
N LEU A 40 -3.38 -39.28 -15.02
CA LEU A 40 -4.66 -38.72 -15.48
C LEU A 40 -5.79 -39.76 -15.50
N ALA A 41 -5.49 -41.00 -15.82
CA ALA A 41 -6.44 -42.10 -15.72
C ALA A 41 -6.86 -42.36 -14.27
N GLU A 42 -5.89 -42.41 -13.33
CA GLU A 42 -6.20 -42.53 -11.89
C GLU A 42 -7.07 -41.39 -11.38
N ILE A 43 -6.84 -40.14 -11.83
CA ILE A 43 -7.66 -38.97 -11.43
C ILE A 43 -9.09 -39.12 -11.98
N ALA A 44 -9.25 -39.53 -13.24
CA ALA A 44 -10.56 -39.69 -13.87
C ALA A 44 -11.40 -40.80 -13.19
N GLU A 45 -10.75 -41.85 -12.67
CA GLU A 45 -11.44 -42.92 -11.93
C GLU A 45 -12.00 -42.46 -10.57
N LEU A 46 -11.53 -41.34 -10.03
CA LEU A 46 -11.95 -40.86 -8.69
C LEU A 46 -13.27 -40.07 -8.71
N SER A 47 -13.78 -39.66 -9.88
CA SER A 47 -15.00 -38.86 -9.98
C SER A 47 -15.66 -38.95 -11.34
N ASP A 48 -16.95 -39.23 -11.40
CA ASP A 48 -17.79 -39.25 -12.61
C ASP A 48 -17.83 -37.88 -13.33
N LYS A 49 -17.41 -36.80 -12.66
CA LYS A 49 -17.32 -35.45 -13.23
C LYS A 49 -15.99 -35.17 -13.93
N VAL A 50 -15.04 -36.08 -13.86
CA VAL A 50 -13.72 -35.92 -14.51
C VAL A 50 -13.59 -36.95 -15.62
N THR A 51 -13.30 -36.47 -16.82
CA THR A 51 -13.05 -37.32 -17.97
C THR A 51 -11.63 -37.11 -18.48
N PHE A 52 -11.05 -38.18 -19.06
CA PHE A 52 -9.72 -38.16 -19.64
C PHE A 52 -9.77 -38.55 -21.12
N LYS A 53 -9.08 -37.79 -21.97
CA LYS A 53 -8.86 -38.14 -23.39
C LYS A 53 -7.47 -37.74 -23.86
N GLU A 54 -7.01 -38.37 -24.91
CA GLU A 54 -5.76 -38.05 -25.60
C GLU A 54 -6.05 -37.30 -26.92
N ASP A 55 -5.28 -36.23 -27.15
CA ASP A 55 -5.24 -35.54 -28.44
C ASP A 55 -3.78 -35.17 -28.77
N ASN A 56 -3.13 -36.03 -29.54
CA ASN A 56 -1.73 -35.90 -29.92
C ASN A 56 -1.51 -35.01 -31.16
N THR A 57 -2.59 -34.40 -31.70
CA THR A 57 -2.54 -33.52 -32.87
C THR A 57 -2.22 -32.06 -32.52
N LEU A 58 -2.34 -31.68 -31.25
CA LEU A 58 -2.09 -30.32 -30.79
C LEU A 58 -0.60 -29.96 -30.89
N PRO A 59 -0.26 -28.76 -31.38
CA PRO A 59 1.11 -28.26 -31.48
C PRO A 59 1.61 -27.69 -30.14
N VAL A 60 1.61 -28.53 -29.11
CA VAL A 60 2.03 -28.15 -27.74
C VAL A 60 3.13 -29.08 -27.25
N ARG A 61 3.76 -28.74 -26.13
CA ARG A 61 4.81 -29.59 -25.51
C ARG A 61 4.30 -30.98 -25.21
N LYS A 62 5.17 -31.98 -25.38
CA LYS A 62 4.92 -33.39 -25.07
C LYS A 62 5.95 -33.90 -24.07
N PRO A 63 5.53 -34.48 -22.95
CA PRO A 63 4.14 -34.66 -22.50
C PRO A 63 3.53 -33.41 -21.90
N SER A 64 2.25 -33.18 -22.13
CA SER A 64 1.48 -32.13 -21.45
C SER A 64 -0.01 -32.49 -21.36
N PHE A 65 -0.77 -31.80 -20.51
CA PHE A 65 -2.21 -31.94 -20.48
C PHE A 65 -2.89 -30.60 -20.09
N LEU A 66 -4.06 -30.41 -20.66
CA LEU A 66 -4.95 -29.25 -20.39
C LEU A 66 -6.06 -29.69 -19.43
N ILE A 67 -6.37 -28.87 -18.45
CA ILE A 67 -7.54 -29.00 -17.56
C ILE A 67 -8.59 -28.02 -18.03
N THR A 68 -9.72 -28.50 -18.53
CA THR A 68 -10.75 -27.66 -19.15
C THR A 68 -12.15 -28.18 -18.87
N ASN A 69 -13.18 -27.43 -19.30
CA ASN A 69 -14.54 -27.95 -19.35
C ASN A 69 -14.81 -28.61 -20.70
N PRO A 70 -15.68 -29.62 -20.80
CA PRO A 70 -15.99 -30.30 -22.07
C PRO A 70 -16.37 -29.32 -23.18
N GLY A 71 -15.71 -29.49 -24.32
CA GLY A 71 -15.90 -28.64 -25.50
C GLY A 71 -15.15 -27.29 -25.47
N SER A 72 -14.39 -27.00 -24.41
CA SER A 72 -13.54 -25.80 -24.29
C SER A 72 -12.07 -26.15 -24.54
N GLN A 73 -11.31 -25.14 -24.97
CA GLN A 73 -9.84 -25.19 -25.06
C GLN A 73 -9.18 -24.24 -24.03
N GLN A 74 -9.98 -23.71 -23.11
CA GLN A 74 -9.54 -22.75 -22.10
C GLN A 74 -9.28 -23.46 -20.78
N GLY A 75 -8.21 -23.07 -20.10
CA GLY A 75 -7.84 -23.54 -18.76
C GLY A 75 -6.34 -23.69 -18.59
N PRO A 76 -5.89 -24.09 -17.41
CA PRO A 76 -4.49 -24.29 -17.10
C PRO A 76 -3.93 -25.55 -17.79
N ARG A 77 -2.71 -25.44 -18.28
CA ARG A 77 -1.95 -26.54 -18.87
C ARG A 77 -0.74 -26.86 -17.99
N PHE A 78 -0.48 -28.14 -17.82
CA PHE A 78 0.76 -28.65 -17.23
C PHE A 78 1.58 -29.36 -18.31
N ALA A 79 2.84 -28.99 -18.44
CA ALA A 79 3.84 -29.68 -19.26
C ALA A 79 4.82 -30.37 -18.31
N GLY A 80 4.83 -31.70 -18.32
CA GLY A 80 5.50 -32.53 -17.33
C GLY A 80 4.60 -32.90 -16.14
N SER A 81 5.18 -33.47 -15.11
CA SER A 81 4.47 -34.00 -13.95
C SER A 81 4.21 -32.91 -12.88
N PRO A 82 2.96 -32.64 -12.45
CA PRO A 82 2.64 -31.72 -11.38
C PRO A 82 2.57 -32.43 -10.01
N LEU A 83 3.53 -33.27 -9.71
CA LEU A 83 3.66 -33.96 -8.42
C LEU A 83 4.57 -33.16 -7.46
N GLY A 84 4.92 -33.76 -6.34
CA GLY A 84 5.71 -33.06 -5.32
C GLY A 84 4.97 -31.81 -4.77
N HIS A 85 5.65 -30.67 -4.71
CA HIS A 85 5.05 -29.43 -4.22
C HIS A 85 3.94 -28.87 -5.13
N GLU A 86 3.92 -29.23 -6.42
CA GLU A 86 2.88 -28.77 -7.37
C GLU A 86 1.59 -29.61 -7.34
N PHE A 87 1.53 -30.69 -6.55
CA PHE A 87 0.29 -31.47 -6.45
C PHE A 87 -0.90 -30.65 -5.99
N THR A 88 -0.69 -29.72 -5.05
CA THR A 88 -1.76 -28.79 -4.61
C THR A 88 -2.20 -27.86 -5.76
N SER A 89 -1.29 -27.44 -6.63
CA SER A 89 -1.61 -26.61 -7.80
C SER A 89 -2.47 -27.37 -8.80
N LEU A 90 -2.22 -28.65 -8.99
CA LEU A 90 -3.08 -29.55 -9.80
C LEU A 90 -4.49 -29.66 -9.19
N VAL A 91 -4.59 -29.92 -7.88
CA VAL A 91 -5.88 -30.06 -7.19
C VAL A 91 -6.71 -28.76 -7.29
N LEU A 92 -6.09 -27.61 -7.07
CA LEU A 92 -6.77 -26.31 -7.18
C LEU A 92 -7.20 -26.01 -8.61
N ALA A 93 -6.38 -26.35 -9.61
CA ALA A 93 -6.73 -26.20 -11.03
C ALA A 93 -7.98 -27.02 -11.39
N LEU A 94 -8.07 -28.27 -10.92
CA LEU A 94 -9.26 -29.11 -11.08
C LEU A 94 -10.50 -28.50 -10.42
N LEU A 95 -10.36 -28.03 -9.18
CA LEU A 95 -11.45 -27.43 -8.41
C LEU A 95 -11.98 -26.15 -9.06
N TRP A 96 -11.10 -25.23 -9.45
CA TRP A 96 -11.51 -23.96 -10.07
C TRP A 96 -12.14 -24.17 -11.45
N THR A 97 -11.56 -25.02 -12.28
CA THR A 97 -12.14 -25.41 -13.59
C THR A 97 -13.49 -26.10 -13.40
N GLY A 98 -13.63 -26.91 -12.37
CA GLY A 98 -14.88 -27.57 -11.97
C GLY A 98 -15.87 -26.68 -11.23
N GLY A 99 -15.65 -25.36 -11.18
CA GLY A 99 -16.60 -24.38 -10.65
C GLY A 99 -16.57 -24.18 -9.14
N HIS A 100 -15.59 -24.75 -8.42
CA HIS A 100 -15.41 -24.45 -7.00
C HIS A 100 -14.85 -23.02 -6.84
N PRO A 101 -15.41 -22.17 -5.92
CA PRO A 101 -14.97 -20.79 -5.78
C PRO A 101 -13.54 -20.68 -5.22
N SER A 102 -12.80 -19.69 -5.68
CA SER A 102 -11.52 -19.29 -5.08
C SER A 102 -11.78 -18.57 -3.74
N LYS A 103 -10.76 -18.59 -2.87
CA LYS A 103 -10.75 -17.84 -1.60
C LYS A 103 -10.27 -16.39 -1.76
N GLU A 104 -9.85 -16.00 -2.94
CA GLU A 104 -9.38 -14.64 -3.23
C GLU A 104 -10.51 -13.61 -3.11
N ALA A 105 -10.14 -12.35 -2.85
CA ALA A 105 -11.09 -11.26 -2.73
C ALA A 105 -11.91 -11.09 -4.03
N GLN A 106 -13.22 -10.90 -3.91
CA GLN A 106 -14.12 -10.79 -5.05
C GLN A 106 -13.71 -9.68 -6.03
N SER A 107 -13.23 -8.53 -5.50
CA SER A 107 -12.72 -7.43 -6.32
C SER A 107 -11.52 -7.81 -7.18
N LEU A 108 -10.60 -8.63 -6.66
CA LEU A 108 -9.45 -9.13 -7.42
C LEU A 108 -9.88 -10.12 -8.50
N LEU A 109 -10.87 -10.99 -8.20
CA LEU A 109 -11.42 -11.93 -9.18
C LEU A 109 -12.14 -11.19 -10.33
N GLU A 110 -12.85 -10.11 -10.03
CA GLU A 110 -13.48 -9.25 -11.04
C GLU A 110 -12.41 -8.53 -11.88
N GLN A 111 -11.39 -7.97 -11.24
CA GLN A 111 -10.27 -7.36 -11.95
C GLN A 111 -9.62 -8.31 -12.94
N ILE A 112 -9.37 -9.58 -12.55
CA ILE A 112 -8.80 -10.60 -13.45
C ILE A 112 -9.72 -10.85 -14.66
N ARG A 113 -11.05 -10.93 -14.47
CA ARG A 113 -12.00 -11.12 -15.59
C ARG A 113 -11.98 -9.96 -16.58
N ASP A 114 -11.71 -8.75 -16.08
CA ASP A 114 -11.71 -7.51 -16.85
C ASP A 114 -10.35 -7.16 -17.47
N ILE A 115 -9.30 -7.95 -17.24
CA ILE A 115 -8.01 -7.76 -17.89
C ILE A 115 -8.19 -7.87 -19.41
N ASP A 116 -7.78 -6.81 -20.10
CA ASP A 116 -7.81 -6.72 -21.55
C ASP A 116 -6.43 -7.04 -22.15
N GLY A 117 -6.43 -7.72 -23.30
CA GLY A 117 -5.19 -8.20 -23.95
C GLY A 117 -5.04 -9.71 -23.89
N ASP A 118 -4.30 -10.26 -24.84
CA ASP A 118 -4.03 -11.69 -24.94
C ASP A 118 -2.67 -12.01 -24.31
N PHE A 119 -2.69 -12.84 -23.26
CA PHE A 119 -1.50 -13.19 -22.50
C PHE A 119 -1.29 -14.70 -22.51
N GLU A 120 -0.10 -15.12 -22.93
CA GLU A 120 0.34 -16.50 -22.88
C GLU A 120 1.49 -16.62 -21.86
N PHE A 121 1.15 -17.09 -20.66
CA PHE A 121 2.09 -17.29 -19.57
C PHE A 121 2.70 -18.69 -19.62
N GLU A 122 3.99 -18.74 -19.34
CA GLU A 122 4.77 -19.97 -19.17
C GLU A 122 5.53 -19.86 -17.85
N THR A 123 5.32 -20.81 -16.94
CA THR A 123 6.01 -20.82 -15.64
C THR A 123 6.86 -22.07 -15.50
N TYR A 124 8.17 -21.90 -15.46
CA TYR A 124 9.09 -22.99 -15.14
C TYR A 124 9.13 -23.22 -13.65
N TYR A 125 8.92 -24.47 -13.23
CA TYR A 125 8.96 -24.89 -11.83
C TYR A 125 9.83 -26.13 -11.64
N SER A 126 10.11 -26.48 -10.37
CA SER A 126 10.75 -27.74 -9.97
C SER A 126 9.89 -28.42 -8.92
N LEU A 127 9.83 -29.74 -8.95
CA LEU A 127 9.04 -30.55 -8.00
C LEU A 127 9.45 -30.36 -6.54
N SER A 128 10.65 -29.87 -6.28
CA SER A 128 11.18 -29.56 -4.93
C SER A 128 11.15 -28.08 -4.55
N CYS A 129 10.59 -27.22 -5.40
CA CYS A 129 10.54 -25.77 -5.17
C CYS A 129 9.36 -25.40 -4.26
N HIS A 130 9.64 -24.84 -3.09
CA HIS A 130 8.60 -24.40 -2.13
C HIS A 130 7.85 -23.12 -2.53
N ASN A 131 8.46 -22.27 -3.36
CA ASN A 131 7.89 -20.99 -3.79
C ASN A 131 7.14 -21.07 -5.13
N CYS A 132 7.31 -22.15 -5.89
CA CYS A 132 6.72 -22.32 -7.21
C CYS A 132 5.19 -22.44 -7.17
N PRO A 133 4.58 -23.15 -6.20
CA PRO A 133 3.13 -23.31 -6.14
C PRO A 133 2.35 -22.00 -6.09
N ASP A 134 2.84 -20.99 -5.37
CA ASP A 134 2.14 -19.68 -5.25
C ASP A 134 1.95 -19.04 -6.63
N VAL A 135 2.98 -19.07 -7.47
CA VAL A 135 2.98 -18.48 -8.81
C VAL A 135 2.16 -19.33 -9.81
N VAL A 136 2.35 -20.65 -9.77
CA VAL A 136 1.59 -21.58 -10.63
C VAL A 136 0.10 -21.50 -10.35
N GLN A 137 -0.30 -21.47 -9.07
CA GLN A 137 -1.70 -21.35 -8.66
C GLN A 137 -2.29 -20.01 -9.09
N ALA A 138 -1.58 -18.91 -8.89
CA ALA A 138 -2.02 -17.57 -9.31
C ALA A 138 -2.34 -17.53 -10.81
N LEU A 139 -1.41 -17.99 -11.65
CA LEU A 139 -1.59 -17.98 -13.11
C LEU A 139 -2.60 -19.01 -13.60
N ASN A 140 -2.72 -20.16 -12.94
CA ASN A 140 -3.79 -21.13 -13.21
C ASN A 140 -5.18 -20.52 -12.94
N LEU A 141 -5.34 -19.80 -11.81
CA LEU A 141 -6.60 -19.12 -11.49
C LEU A 141 -6.94 -18.04 -12.52
N MET A 142 -5.95 -17.26 -12.94
CA MET A 142 -6.13 -16.27 -14.00
C MET A 142 -6.59 -16.91 -15.32
N ALA A 143 -5.99 -18.03 -15.72
CA ALA A 143 -6.37 -18.75 -16.94
C ALA A 143 -7.77 -19.38 -16.87
N VAL A 144 -8.25 -19.75 -15.67
CA VAL A 144 -9.63 -20.21 -15.48
C VAL A 144 -10.64 -19.07 -15.56
N LEU A 145 -10.29 -17.88 -15.03
CA LEU A 145 -11.21 -16.74 -14.91
C LEU A 145 -11.32 -15.90 -16.19
N ASN A 146 -10.26 -15.85 -17.00
CA ASN A 146 -10.21 -14.99 -18.18
C ASN A 146 -9.73 -15.78 -19.41
N SER A 147 -10.58 -15.89 -20.42
CA SER A 147 -10.30 -16.67 -21.66
C SER A 147 -9.15 -16.11 -22.52
N ARG A 148 -8.76 -14.86 -22.30
CA ARG A 148 -7.62 -14.21 -22.99
C ARG A 148 -6.29 -14.49 -22.31
N ILE A 149 -6.31 -15.17 -21.16
CA ILE A 149 -5.13 -15.56 -20.40
C ILE A 149 -4.94 -17.07 -20.54
N LYS A 150 -3.83 -17.48 -21.13
CA LYS A 150 -3.38 -18.85 -21.18
C LYS A 150 -2.22 -19.04 -20.20
N HIS A 151 -2.16 -20.19 -19.55
CA HIS A 151 -1.05 -20.53 -18.69
C HIS A 151 -0.59 -21.97 -18.92
N THR A 152 0.72 -22.13 -19.06
CA THR A 152 1.40 -23.43 -19.08
C THR A 152 2.41 -23.49 -17.94
N ALA A 153 2.17 -24.35 -16.97
CA ALA A 153 3.15 -24.69 -15.94
C ALA A 153 4.08 -25.79 -16.45
N ILE A 154 5.39 -25.58 -16.43
CA ILE A 154 6.40 -26.39 -17.10
C ILE A 154 7.36 -26.96 -16.06
N ASP A 155 7.41 -28.28 -15.95
CA ASP A 155 8.41 -28.96 -15.14
C ASP A 155 9.80 -28.83 -15.78
N GLY A 156 10.66 -28.02 -15.19
CA GLY A 156 12.03 -27.80 -15.68
C GLY A 156 12.88 -29.05 -15.68
N GLY A 157 12.56 -30.03 -14.82
CA GLY A 157 13.23 -31.34 -14.83
C GLY A 157 12.92 -32.16 -16.08
N THR A 158 11.71 -32.05 -16.61
CA THR A 158 11.29 -32.71 -17.85
C THR A 158 11.76 -31.95 -19.10
N PHE A 159 11.79 -30.61 -19.05
CA PHE A 159 12.12 -29.74 -20.19
C PHE A 159 13.46 -28.99 -20.00
N GLN A 160 14.52 -29.72 -19.65
CA GLN A 160 15.84 -29.12 -19.36
C GLN A 160 16.48 -28.39 -20.56
N ASN A 161 16.19 -28.78 -21.78
CA ASN A 161 16.67 -28.07 -22.95
C ASN A 161 16.14 -26.64 -23.00
N GLU A 162 14.85 -26.45 -22.71
CA GLU A 162 14.24 -25.11 -22.66
C GLU A 162 14.80 -24.26 -21.49
N ILE A 163 15.09 -24.86 -20.34
CA ILE A 163 15.78 -24.21 -19.23
C ILE A 163 17.10 -23.60 -19.67
N THR A 164 17.88 -24.38 -20.44
CA THR A 164 19.19 -23.97 -20.96
C THR A 164 19.05 -22.89 -22.03
N GLU A 165 18.17 -23.09 -23.01
CA GLU A 165 17.95 -22.18 -24.13
C GLU A 165 17.45 -20.80 -23.66
N ARG A 166 16.59 -20.79 -22.65
CA ARG A 166 16.03 -19.56 -22.07
C ARG A 166 16.86 -18.97 -20.93
N ASN A 167 18.00 -19.56 -20.61
CA ASN A 167 18.89 -19.14 -19.52
C ASN A 167 18.16 -18.98 -18.17
N VAL A 168 17.30 -19.94 -17.81
CA VAL A 168 16.56 -19.94 -16.55
C VAL A 168 17.49 -20.35 -15.42
N MET A 169 17.91 -19.40 -14.59
CA MET A 169 18.87 -19.59 -13.51
C MET A 169 18.22 -19.93 -12.15
N GLY A 170 16.92 -19.81 -12.05
CA GLY A 170 16.16 -20.09 -10.82
C GLY A 170 14.66 -20.22 -11.07
N VAL A 171 13.96 -20.91 -10.18
CA VAL A 171 12.51 -21.13 -10.29
C VAL A 171 11.78 -20.65 -9.02
N PRO A 172 10.52 -20.17 -9.17
CA PRO A 172 9.75 -20.05 -10.40
C PRO A 172 10.31 -18.99 -11.34
N ALA A 173 10.32 -19.27 -12.64
CA ALA A 173 10.63 -18.29 -13.68
C ALA A 173 9.43 -18.17 -14.62
N VAL A 174 8.91 -16.95 -14.78
CA VAL A 174 7.71 -16.67 -15.55
C VAL A 174 8.05 -15.91 -16.82
N PHE A 175 7.50 -16.37 -17.93
CA PHE A 175 7.52 -15.68 -19.21
C PHE A 175 6.09 -15.34 -19.63
N VAL A 176 5.92 -14.24 -20.33
CA VAL A 176 4.66 -13.84 -20.94
C VAL A 176 4.89 -13.46 -22.40
N ASN A 177 4.12 -14.05 -23.30
CA ASN A 177 4.27 -13.86 -24.75
C ASN A 177 5.73 -14.01 -25.22
N GLY A 178 6.42 -15.03 -24.67
CA GLY A 178 7.81 -15.36 -24.98
C GLY A 178 8.89 -14.48 -24.33
N LYS A 179 8.53 -13.45 -23.57
CA LYS A 179 9.47 -12.55 -22.87
C LYS A 179 9.48 -12.83 -21.38
N GLU A 180 10.64 -12.66 -20.74
CA GLU A 180 10.76 -12.77 -19.30
C GLU A 180 9.83 -11.75 -18.61
N PHE A 181 9.00 -12.25 -17.69
CA PHE A 181 8.05 -11.48 -16.89
C PHE A 181 8.55 -11.26 -15.45
N GLY A 182 9.18 -12.28 -14.88
CA GLY A 182 9.76 -12.21 -13.55
C GLY A 182 10.25 -13.56 -13.04
N GLN A 183 11.08 -13.50 -11.99
CA GLN A 183 11.63 -14.67 -11.31
C GLN A 183 11.35 -14.60 -9.81
N GLY A 184 11.29 -15.76 -9.14
CA GLY A 184 11.02 -15.88 -7.73
C GLY A 184 9.52 -15.79 -7.38
N ARG A 185 9.25 -15.77 -6.08
CA ARG A 185 7.88 -15.72 -5.56
C ARG A 185 7.18 -14.43 -5.96
N MET A 186 5.98 -14.55 -6.49
CA MET A 186 5.07 -13.44 -6.80
C MET A 186 3.67 -13.80 -6.34
N THR A 187 2.98 -12.88 -5.72
CA THR A 187 1.57 -13.02 -5.33
C THR A 187 0.65 -12.77 -6.52
N LEU A 188 -0.59 -13.27 -6.44
CA LEU A 188 -1.62 -13.01 -7.45
C LEU A 188 -1.82 -11.50 -7.68
N THR A 189 -1.86 -10.72 -6.60
CA THR A 189 -2.03 -9.25 -6.67
C THR A 189 -0.87 -8.57 -7.43
N GLU A 190 0.38 -8.99 -7.18
CA GLU A 190 1.55 -8.45 -7.89
C GLU A 190 1.55 -8.82 -9.37
N ILE A 191 1.15 -10.04 -9.71
CA ILE A 191 1.04 -10.47 -11.12
C ILE A 191 -0.05 -9.67 -11.83
N VAL A 192 -1.24 -9.55 -11.22
CA VAL A 192 -2.36 -8.78 -11.79
C VAL A 192 -1.98 -7.32 -11.98
N ALA A 193 -1.33 -6.69 -11.01
CA ALA A 193 -0.89 -5.29 -11.11
C ALA A 193 0.10 -5.05 -12.28
N LYS A 194 0.95 -6.03 -12.59
CA LYS A 194 1.89 -5.94 -13.72
C LYS A 194 1.21 -6.12 -15.08
N VAL A 195 0.11 -6.87 -15.14
CA VAL A 195 -0.57 -7.26 -16.40
C VAL A 195 -1.69 -6.28 -16.74
N ASP A 196 -2.43 -5.83 -15.73
CA ASP A 196 -3.61 -4.99 -15.91
C ASP A 196 -3.23 -3.49 -16.02
N THR A 197 -2.60 -3.13 -17.13
CA THR A 197 -2.25 -1.74 -17.43
C THR A 197 -3.47 -0.84 -17.67
N GLY A 198 -4.66 -1.42 -17.80
CA GLY A 198 -5.93 -0.69 -17.98
C GLY A 198 -6.70 -0.45 -16.69
N ALA A 199 -6.29 -1.04 -15.54
CA ALA A 199 -7.01 -0.95 -14.28
C ALA A 199 -7.22 0.50 -13.81
N GLU A 200 -6.16 1.32 -13.85
CA GLU A 200 -6.24 2.73 -13.45
C GLU A 200 -7.23 3.51 -14.31
N LYS A 201 -7.21 3.29 -15.63
CA LYS A 201 -8.14 3.96 -16.55
C LYS A 201 -9.59 3.54 -16.29
N ARG A 202 -9.86 2.23 -16.12
CA ARG A 202 -11.21 1.75 -15.80
C ARG A 202 -11.70 2.28 -14.46
N ALA A 203 -10.83 2.30 -13.44
CA ALA A 203 -11.13 2.88 -12.13
C ALA A 203 -11.44 4.39 -12.26
N ALA A 204 -10.67 5.14 -13.04
CA ALA A 204 -10.91 6.55 -13.29
C ALA A 204 -12.24 6.78 -14.03
N GLU A 205 -12.56 5.97 -15.04
CA GLU A 205 -13.85 6.05 -15.77
C GLU A 205 -15.05 5.74 -14.85
N ALA A 206 -14.92 4.79 -13.94
CA ALA A 206 -15.94 4.47 -12.93
C ALA A 206 -16.15 5.66 -11.96
N LEU A 207 -15.06 6.28 -11.50
CA LEU A 207 -15.11 7.47 -10.65
C LEU A 207 -15.77 8.67 -11.36
N ASN A 208 -15.49 8.88 -12.64
CA ASN A 208 -16.09 9.96 -13.44
C ASN A 208 -17.62 9.85 -13.58
N LYS A 209 -18.18 8.65 -13.44
CA LYS A 209 -19.64 8.41 -13.53
C LYS A 209 -20.37 8.69 -12.22
N ARG A 210 -19.65 8.95 -11.12
CA ARG A 210 -20.27 9.25 -9.84
C ARG A 210 -20.96 10.61 -9.87
N ASP A 211 -22.13 10.69 -9.25
CA ASP A 211 -22.82 11.96 -9.06
C ASP A 211 -21.99 12.89 -8.13
N ALA A 212 -22.23 14.19 -8.26
CA ALA A 212 -21.56 15.17 -7.41
C ALA A 212 -21.89 14.97 -5.93
N TYR A 213 -20.87 15.12 -5.07
CA TYR A 213 -21.02 15.11 -3.62
C TYR A 213 -21.51 16.46 -3.09
N ASP A 214 -22.19 16.45 -1.95
CA ASP A 214 -22.38 17.70 -1.21
C ASP A 214 -21.05 18.14 -0.59
N VAL A 215 -20.33 17.18 0.04
CA VAL A 215 -18.98 17.38 0.56
C VAL A 215 -18.05 16.28 0.05
N LEU A 216 -16.95 16.67 -0.57
CA LEU A 216 -15.84 15.77 -0.90
C LEU A 216 -14.64 16.10 -0.01
N ILE A 217 -14.19 15.12 0.76
CA ILE A 217 -13.06 15.23 1.66
C ILE A 217 -11.84 14.62 0.97
N VAL A 218 -10.74 15.39 0.90
CA VAL A 218 -9.48 14.99 0.27
C VAL A 218 -8.44 14.76 1.34
N GLY A 219 -8.14 13.49 1.61
CA GLY A 219 -7.26 13.01 2.67
C GLY A 219 -8.01 12.19 3.71
N SER A 220 -7.63 10.93 3.89
CA SER A 220 -8.28 9.93 4.76
C SER A 220 -7.51 9.67 6.07
N GLY A 221 -6.75 10.67 6.56
CA GLY A 221 -6.14 10.68 7.88
C GLY A 221 -7.16 11.04 8.98
N PRO A 222 -6.72 11.28 10.25
CA PRO A 222 -7.61 11.59 11.37
C PRO A 222 -8.53 12.78 11.12
N SER A 223 -8.02 13.85 10.49
CA SER A 223 -8.80 15.02 10.12
C SER A 223 -9.91 14.70 9.13
N GLY A 224 -9.57 13.96 8.06
CA GLY A 224 -10.54 13.54 7.04
C GLY A 224 -11.57 12.56 7.57
N ALA A 225 -11.17 11.60 8.40
CA ALA A 225 -12.08 10.66 9.04
C ALA A 225 -13.10 11.39 9.94
N ALA A 226 -12.65 12.34 10.76
CA ALA A 226 -13.54 13.15 11.59
C ALA A 226 -14.48 13.99 10.72
N ALA A 227 -13.98 14.66 9.67
CA ALA A 227 -14.80 15.42 8.74
C ALA A 227 -15.87 14.52 8.07
N ALA A 228 -15.52 13.31 7.67
CA ALA A 228 -16.45 12.36 7.04
C ALA A 228 -17.60 11.97 7.98
N VAL A 229 -17.28 11.56 9.22
CA VAL A 229 -18.29 11.20 10.23
C VAL A 229 -19.22 12.38 10.51
N TYR A 230 -18.67 13.58 10.70
CA TYR A 230 -19.48 14.77 11.00
C TYR A 230 -20.36 15.20 9.81
N SER A 231 -19.89 15.06 8.58
CA SER A 231 -20.68 15.34 7.37
C SER A 231 -21.79 14.31 7.17
N ALA A 232 -21.47 13.02 7.23
CA ALA A 232 -22.45 11.95 7.05
C ALA A 232 -23.56 11.99 8.09
N ARG A 233 -23.26 12.33 9.35
CA ARG A 233 -24.25 12.51 10.41
C ARG A 233 -25.23 13.66 10.16
N LYS A 234 -24.94 14.57 9.25
CA LYS A 234 -25.85 15.62 8.79
C LYS A 234 -26.76 15.16 7.65
N GLY A 235 -26.61 13.91 7.18
CA GLY A 235 -27.38 13.35 6.09
C GLY A 235 -27.03 13.92 4.72
N ILE A 236 -25.84 14.55 4.58
CA ILE A 236 -25.35 15.07 3.29
C ILE A 236 -24.50 14.03 2.59
N ARG A 237 -24.58 14.00 1.27
CA ARG A 237 -23.80 13.05 0.44
C ARG A 237 -22.30 13.33 0.58
N THR A 238 -21.59 12.42 1.22
CA THR A 238 -20.20 12.58 1.61
C THR A 238 -19.30 11.61 0.87
N GLY A 239 -18.26 12.14 0.19
CA GLY A 239 -17.14 11.38 -0.34
C GLY A 239 -15.88 11.59 0.49
N LEU A 240 -15.09 10.56 0.69
CA LEU A 240 -13.79 10.59 1.36
C LEU A 240 -12.75 9.91 0.49
N MET A 241 -11.79 10.65 -0.05
CA MET A 241 -10.72 10.10 -0.89
C MET A 241 -9.35 10.22 -0.24
N GLY A 242 -8.47 9.26 -0.51
CA GLY A 242 -7.08 9.27 -0.05
C GLY A 242 -6.25 8.12 -0.59
N GLU A 243 -4.94 8.23 -0.49
CA GLU A 243 -4.00 7.19 -0.94
C GLU A 243 -4.05 5.96 -0.04
N ARG A 244 -4.05 6.18 1.28
CA ARG A 244 -4.18 5.13 2.29
C ARG A 244 -4.96 5.66 3.48
N PHE A 245 -5.94 4.90 3.92
CA PHE A 245 -6.76 5.27 5.08
C PHE A 245 -5.91 5.26 6.36
N GLY A 246 -6.03 6.32 7.16
CA GLY A 246 -5.22 6.54 8.37
C GLY A 246 -4.05 7.51 8.16
N GLY A 247 -3.58 7.68 6.93
CA GLY A 247 -2.49 8.61 6.60
C GLY A 247 -1.22 8.36 7.41
N GLN A 248 -0.56 9.41 7.87
CA GLN A 248 0.71 9.36 8.62
C GLN A 248 0.60 8.65 9.99
N VAL A 249 -0.60 8.54 10.56
CA VAL A 249 -0.81 7.81 11.83
C VAL A 249 -0.38 6.34 11.72
N LEU A 250 -0.52 5.74 10.53
CA LEU A 250 -0.07 4.36 10.28
C LEU A 250 1.42 4.15 10.55
N ASP A 251 2.22 5.20 10.48
CA ASP A 251 3.67 5.17 10.66
C ASP A 251 4.09 5.42 12.13
N THR A 252 3.12 5.57 13.04
CA THR A 252 3.34 5.79 14.47
C THR A 252 3.20 4.48 15.24
N VAL A 253 4.19 4.11 16.05
CA VAL A 253 4.19 2.84 16.81
C VAL A 253 3.36 2.94 18.07
N ASP A 254 3.66 3.91 18.93
CA ASP A 254 2.99 4.12 20.21
C ASP A 254 2.30 5.50 20.25
N ILE A 255 1.05 5.52 20.69
CA ILE A 255 0.23 6.73 20.86
C ILE A 255 -0.35 6.69 22.27
N GLU A 256 0.09 7.63 23.12
CA GLU A 256 -0.34 7.75 24.52
C GLU A 256 -0.99 9.10 24.82
N ASN A 257 -1.01 10.00 23.84
CA ASN A 257 -1.54 11.38 23.98
C ASN A 257 -2.87 11.60 23.24
N TYR A 258 -3.56 10.55 22.81
CA TYR A 258 -4.90 10.64 22.24
C TYR A 258 -5.93 10.47 23.35
N ILE A 259 -6.60 11.59 23.73
CA ILE A 259 -7.53 11.61 24.87
C ILE A 259 -8.61 10.52 24.74
N SER A 260 -8.95 9.88 25.84
CA SER A 260 -9.80 8.69 26.01
C SER A 260 -9.22 7.35 25.55
N VAL A 261 -8.03 7.36 24.95
CA VAL A 261 -7.30 6.13 24.57
C VAL A 261 -5.93 6.16 25.24
N PRO A 262 -5.77 5.53 26.43
CA PRO A 262 -4.55 5.65 27.25
C PRO A 262 -3.29 5.20 26.52
N LYS A 263 -3.39 4.13 25.71
CA LYS A 263 -2.31 3.63 24.87
C LYS A 263 -2.87 2.88 23.66
N THR A 264 -2.31 3.16 22.48
CA THR A 264 -2.65 2.47 21.24
C THR A 264 -1.48 2.53 20.26
N GLU A 265 -1.62 1.82 19.15
CA GLU A 265 -0.70 1.85 18.01
C GLU A 265 -1.37 2.56 16.84
N GLY A 266 -0.58 3.16 15.95
CA GLY A 266 -1.10 3.89 14.79
C GLY A 266 -2.01 3.06 13.90
N GLN A 267 -1.65 1.81 13.64
CA GLN A 267 -2.48 0.89 12.85
C GLN A 267 -3.83 0.58 13.52
N LYS A 268 -3.83 0.41 14.85
CA LYS A 268 -5.06 0.15 15.62
C LYS A 268 -5.96 1.38 15.63
N LEU A 269 -5.39 2.58 15.82
CA LEU A 269 -6.14 3.83 15.78
C LEU A 269 -6.72 4.08 14.39
N ALA A 270 -5.93 3.89 13.33
CA ALA A 270 -6.39 3.99 11.95
C ALA A 270 -7.51 2.99 11.63
N GLY A 271 -7.39 1.74 12.12
CA GLY A 271 -8.44 0.73 12.01
C GLY A 271 -9.74 1.13 12.72
N ALA A 272 -9.65 1.70 13.93
CA ALA A 272 -10.81 2.20 14.66
C ALA A 272 -11.48 3.40 13.96
N LEU A 273 -10.68 4.32 13.40
CA LEU A 273 -11.20 5.44 12.59
C LEU A 273 -11.91 4.93 11.33
N LYS A 274 -11.34 3.93 10.63
CA LYS A 274 -11.95 3.32 9.44
C LYS A 274 -13.27 2.64 9.77
N ALA A 275 -13.30 1.85 10.85
CA ALA A 275 -14.51 1.21 11.33
C ALA A 275 -15.61 2.26 11.64
N HIS A 276 -15.26 3.33 12.34
CA HIS A 276 -16.22 4.40 12.66
C HIS A 276 -16.76 5.13 11.41
N VAL A 277 -15.92 5.39 10.41
CA VAL A 277 -16.38 5.95 9.13
C VAL A 277 -17.32 4.98 8.41
N SER A 278 -17.03 3.68 8.47
CA SER A 278 -17.83 2.63 7.82
C SER A 278 -19.22 2.40 8.46
N ASP A 279 -19.45 2.90 9.68
CA ASP A 279 -20.78 2.90 10.32
C ASP A 279 -21.76 3.91 9.69
N TYR A 280 -21.27 4.78 8.79
CA TYR A 280 -22.05 5.81 8.11
C TYR A 280 -22.02 5.62 6.59
N ASP A 281 -23.00 6.21 5.90
CA ASP A 281 -23.05 6.25 4.43
C ASP A 281 -22.02 7.26 3.90
N VAL A 282 -20.76 6.85 3.88
CA VAL A 282 -19.62 7.58 3.34
C VAL A 282 -19.05 6.80 2.15
N ASP A 283 -19.00 7.45 1.00
CA ASP A 283 -18.37 6.88 -0.19
C ASP A 283 -16.85 6.99 -0.05
N VAL A 284 -16.20 5.92 0.41
CA VAL A 284 -14.75 5.86 0.61
C VAL A 284 -14.06 5.49 -0.70
N ILE A 285 -13.14 6.34 -1.15
CA ILE A 285 -12.37 6.21 -2.39
C ILE A 285 -10.90 6.03 -2.02
N ASP A 286 -10.51 4.80 -1.79
CA ASP A 286 -9.13 4.43 -1.43
C ASP A 286 -8.20 4.45 -2.66
N SER A 287 -6.88 4.53 -2.42
CA SER A 287 -5.82 4.48 -3.43
C SER A 287 -5.89 5.57 -4.51
N GLN A 288 -6.41 6.75 -4.13
CA GLN A 288 -6.49 7.91 -5.03
C GLN A 288 -5.78 9.13 -4.44
N SER A 289 -4.92 9.74 -5.26
CA SER A 289 -4.26 11.03 -4.97
C SER A 289 -4.93 12.15 -5.75
N ALA A 290 -5.15 13.28 -5.11
CA ALA A 290 -5.54 14.50 -5.81
C ALA A 290 -4.34 15.11 -6.53
N SER A 291 -4.52 15.52 -7.78
CA SER A 291 -3.51 16.18 -8.60
C SER A 291 -3.81 17.65 -8.86
N LYS A 292 -5.10 18.06 -8.78
CA LYS A 292 -5.50 19.44 -9.00
C LYS A 292 -6.86 19.75 -8.39
N LEU A 293 -6.97 20.96 -7.83
CA LEU A 293 -8.25 21.57 -7.46
C LEU A 293 -8.66 22.58 -8.57
N VAL A 294 -9.88 22.44 -9.07
CA VAL A 294 -10.50 23.42 -9.95
C VAL A 294 -11.68 24.03 -9.20
N PRO A 295 -11.54 25.28 -8.69
CA PRO A 295 -12.64 25.99 -8.02
C PRO A 295 -13.86 26.14 -8.92
N ALA A 296 -15.04 26.20 -8.31
CA ALA A 296 -16.28 26.55 -9.03
C ALA A 296 -16.20 27.96 -9.62
N ALA A 297 -16.77 28.15 -10.80
CA ALA A 297 -16.77 29.45 -11.49
C ALA A 297 -17.65 30.50 -10.79
N SER A 298 -18.60 30.05 -9.96
CA SER A 298 -19.52 30.92 -9.20
C SER A 298 -19.84 30.28 -7.85
N GLU A 299 -20.25 31.08 -6.89
CA GLU A 299 -20.73 30.60 -5.59
C GLU A 299 -21.93 29.65 -5.77
N GLY A 300 -21.92 28.52 -5.09
CA GLY A 300 -22.93 27.45 -5.23
C GLY A 300 -22.71 26.50 -6.41
N GLY A 301 -21.73 26.77 -7.28
CA GLY A 301 -21.31 25.86 -8.34
C GLY A 301 -20.53 24.66 -7.84
N LEU A 302 -20.16 23.76 -8.75
CA LEU A 302 -19.41 22.56 -8.41
C LEU A 302 -17.90 22.80 -8.52
N HIS A 303 -17.18 22.57 -7.43
CA HIS A 303 -15.74 22.39 -7.44
C HIS A 303 -15.38 21.03 -8.04
N LYS A 304 -14.16 20.90 -8.58
CA LYS A 304 -13.66 19.63 -9.13
C LYS A 304 -12.30 19.28 -8.51
N ILE A 305 -12.13 18.01 -8.22
CA ILE A 305 -10.84 17.41 -7.87
C ILE A 305 -10.44 16.49 -9.01
N GLU A 306 -9.34 16.80 -9.68
CA GLU A 306 -8.68 15.91 -10.61
C GLU A 306 -7.76 14.96 -9.82
N THR A 307 -7.78 13.68 -10.14
CA THR A 307 -6.90 12.68 -9.50
C THR A 307 -5.67 12.39 -10.34
N ALA A 308 -4.63 11.81 -9.76
CA ALA A 308 -3.45 11.36 -10.49
C ALA A 308 -3.78 10.28 -11.53
N SER A 309 -4.83 9.47 -11.30
CA SER A 309 -5.34 8.47 -12.25
C SER A 309 -6.17 9.07 -13.40
N GLY A 310 -6.38 10.40 -13.42
CA GLY A 310 -7.16 11.11 -14.46
C GLY A 310 -8.68 11.14 -14.22
N ALA A 311 -9.16 10.71 -13.05
CA ALA A 311 -10.55 10.88 -12.68
C ALA A 311 -10.86 12.33 -12.27
N VAL A 312 -12.13 12.75 -12.41
CA VAL A 312 -12.62 14.06 -12.00
C VAL A 312 -13.83 13.87 -11.09
N LEU A 313 -13.65 14.15 -9.82
CA LEU A 313 -14.71 14.15 -8.83
C LEU A 313 -15.28 15.57 -8.64
N LYS A 314 -16.59 15.67 -8.44
CA LYS A 314 -17.29 16.94 -8.34
C LYS A 314 -17.96 17.06 -6.97
N ALA A 315 -17.95 18.25 -6.38
CA ALA A 315 -18.64 18.50 -5.12
C ALA A 315 -19.05 19.97 -4.98
N ARG A 316 -20.11 20.20 -4.19
CA ARG A 316 -20.57 21.53 -3.81
C ARG A 316 -19.63 22.20 -2.80
N SER A 317 -18.97 21.38 -1.97
CA SER A 317 -17.97 21.82 -1.01
C SER A 317 -16.82 20.82 -0.94
N ILE A 318 -15.60 21.33 -0.72
CA ILE A 318 -14.39 20.52 -0.57
C ILE A 318 -13.80 20.73 0.83
N ILE A 319 -13.35 19.66 1.48
CA ILE A 319 -12.53 19.73 2.69
C ILE A 319 -11.17 19.11 2.40
N ILE A 320 -10.10 19.91 2.46
CA ILE A 320 -8.73 19.45 2.25
C ILE A 320 -8.14 19.02 3.58
N ALA A 321 -7.81 17.74 3.71
CA ALA A 321 -7.29 17.10 4.92
C ALA A 321 -6.07 16.21 4.60
N THR A 322 -5.25 16.65 3.62
CA THR A 322 -4.14 15.86 3.05
C THR A 322 -2.95 15.70 3.99
N GLY A 323 -2.97 16.39 5.14
CA GLY A 323 -1.93 16.30 6.14
C GLY A 323 -0.57 16.80 5.65
N ALA A 324 0.48 16.32 6.30
CA ALA A 324 1.85 16.69 6.01
C ALA A 324 2.76 15.46 6.17
N LYS A 325 3.98 15.53 5.67
CA LYS A 325 5.01 14.51 5.87
C LYS A 325 6.26 15.12 6.47
N TRP A 326 6.93 14.37 7.33
CA TRP A 326 8.20 14.77 7.89
C TRP A 326 9.27 14.83 6.79
N ARG A 327 10.15 15.83 6.88
CA ARG A 327 11.35 15.86 6.06
C ARG A 327 12.34 14.87 6.63
N ASN A 328 12.87 13.99 5.78
CA ASN A 328 13.89 13.02 6.15
C ASN A 328 15.29 13.63 6.01
N MET A 329 16.23 13.09 6.76
CA MET A 329 17.66 13.40 6.60
C MET A 329 18.23 12.79 5.30
N ASN A 330 17.64 11.69 4.85
CA ASN A 330 18.06 10.86 3.70
C ASN A 330 19.51 10.33 3.86
N VAL A 331 19.79 9.80 5.04
CA VAL A 331 21.10 9.21 5.36
C VAL A 331 20.98 7.69 5.59
N PRO A 332 22.07 6.91 5.39
CA PRO A 332 22.09 5.49 5.74
C PRO A 332 21.62 5.24 7.17
N GLY A 333 20.84 4.20 7.36
CA GLY A 333 20.28 3.80 8.66
C GLY A 333 18.99 4.53 9.06
N GLU A 334 18.64 5.68 8.48
CA GLU A 334 17.43 6.43 8.87
C GLU A 334 16.17 5.58 8.71
N ASP A 335 15.92 5.01 7.54
CA ASP A 335 14.73 4.18 7.29
C ASP A 335 14.79 2.83 8.02
N GLN A 336 15.98 2.24 8.14
CA GLN A 336 16.17 0.95 8.84
C GLN A 336 15.79 1.04 10.31
N TYR A 337 16.10 2.17 10.95
CA TYR A 337 15.86 2.39 12.38
C TYR A 337 14.68 3.33 12.66
N ARG A 338 13.88 3.66 11.66
CA ARG A 338 12.60 4.34 11.85
C ARG A 338 11.74 3.52 12.81
N THR A 339 11.16 4.16 13.83
CA THR A 339 10.42 3.52 14.93
C THR A 339 11.25 2.61 15.84
N LYS A 340 12.56 2.51 15.59
CA LYS A 340 13.52 1.74 16.41
C LYS A 340 14.61 2.64 17.01
N GLY A 341 14.27 3.90 17.25
CA GLY A 341 15.17 4.93 17.77
C GLY A 341 15.27 6.17 16.88
N VAL A 342 14.91 6.11 15.59
CA VAL A 342 14.68 7.30 14.76
C VAL A 342 13.20 7.66 14.84
N THR A 343 12.91 8.88 15.24
CA THR A 343 11.57 9.41 15.44
C THR A 343 11.44 10.87 14.97
N TYR A 344 10.20 11.31 14.74
CA TYR A 344 9.87 12.63 14.20
C TYR A 344 8.92 13.43 15.10
N CYS A 345 8.39 12.82 16.18
CA CYS A 345 7.46 13.47 17.09
C CYS A 345 7.99 13.47 18.53
N PRO A 346 8.58 14.57 19.01
CA PRO A 346 9.08 14.67 20.40
C PRO A 346 7.97 14.46 21.44
N HIS A 347 6.79 15.05 21.22
CA HIS A 347 5.66 14.92 22.12
C HIS A 347 5.05 13.51 22.18
N CYS A 348 5.20 12.72 21.09
CA CYS A 348 4.71 11.35 21.03
C CYS A 348 5.69 10.37 21.70
N ASP A 349 6.95 10.45 21.31
CA ASP A 349 7.95 9.42 21.57
C ASP A 349 8.95 9.82 22.68
N GLY A 350 9.01 11.11 23.05
CA GLY A 350 9.92 11.61 24.09
C GLY A 350 9.90 10.79 25.38
N PRO A 351 8.73 10.44 25.94
CA PRO A 351 8.64 9.63 27.16
C PRO A 351 9.32 8.25 27.09
N LEU A 352 9.43 7.65 25.90
CA LEU A 352 10.09 6.35 25.66
C LEU A 352 11.62 6.41 25.86
N PHE A 353 12.17 7.61 25.85
CA PHE A 353 13.61 7.86 26.01
C PHE A 353 13.98 8.42 27.40
N LYS A 354 13.08 8.32 28.37
CA LYS A 354 13.35 8.74 29.75
C LYS A 354 14.64 8.17 30.28
N GLY A 355 15.54 9.05 30.77
CA GLY A 355 16.84 8.67 31.32
C GLY A 355 17.85 8.15 30.30
N LYS A 356 17.64 8.39 29.01
CA LYS A 356 18.57 8.03 27.93
C LYS A 356 19.18 9.26 27.29
N ARG A 357 20.25 9.08 26.55
CA ARG A 357 20.87 10.13 25.71
C ARG A 357 20.19 10.14 24.33
N VAL A 358 19.83 11.31 23.81
CA VAL A 358 19.20 11.47 22.52
C VAL A 358 19.84 12.59 21.70
N ALA A 359 19.63 12.57 20.38
CA ALA A 359 19.92 13.70 19.51
C ALA A 359 18.63 14.35 19.01
N VAL A 360 18.70 15.66 18.77
CA VAL A 360 17.71 16.41 17.99
C VAL A 360 18.43 16.97 16.76
N ILE A 361 17.89 16.72 15.58
CA ILE A 361 18.46 17.21 14.32
C ILE A 361 17.62 18.39 13.85
N GLY A 362 18.25 19.57 13.76
CA GLY A 362 17.67 20.84 13.31
C GLY A 362 17.62 21.91 14.39
N GLY A 363 18.12 23.10 14.09
CA GLY A 363 18.21 24.27 14.97
C GLY A 363 17.20 25.39 14.64
N GLY A 364 16.09 25.06 13.97
CA GLY A 364 14.92 25.95 13.85
C GLY A 364 14.03 25.90 15.10
N ASN A 365 12.93 26.67 15.12
CA ASN A 365 12.00 26.70 16.27
C ASN A 365 11.62 25.29 16.74
N SER A 366 11.12 24.43 15.84
CA SER A 366 10.68 23.08 16.19
C SER A 366 11.78 22.21 16.80
N GLY A 367 13.02 22.31 16.30
CA GLY A 367 14.14 21.53 16.85
C GLY A 367 14.58 22.04 18.20
N VAL A 368 14.65 23.35 18.38
CA VAL A 368 15.02 23.95 19.68
C VAL A 368 13.95 23.72 20.72
N GLU A 369 12.65 23.85 20.38
CA GLU A 369 11.52 23.48 21.26
C GLU A 369 11.58 22.01 21.65
N ALA A 370 11.83 21.12 20.67
CA ALA A 370 12.00 19.69 20.93
C ALA A 370 13.16 19.41 21.90
N ALA A 371 14.29 20.09 21.73
CA ALA A 371 15.42 19.93 22.62
C ALA A 371 15.13 20.42 24.04
N ILE A 372 14.37 21.51 24.19
CA ILE A 372 13.94 22.02 25.50
C ILE A 372 12.98 21.04 26.18
N ASP A 373 11.97 20.54 25.46
CA ASP A 373 10.99 19.57 26.00
C ASP A 373 11.68 18.26 26.42
N LEU A 374 12.52 17.72 25.54
CA LEU A 374 13.25 16.47 25.81
C LEU A 374 14.23 16.61 26.98
N ALA A 375 14.86 17.76 27.15
CA ALA A 375 15.78 17.99 28.28
C ALA A 375 15.11 17.82 29.65
N GLY A 376 13.78 18.00 29.73
CA GLY A 376 13.01 17.71 30.94
C GLY A 376 12.70 16.22 31.19
N ILE A 377 12.97 15.36 30.22
CA ILE A 377 12.56 13.94 30.23
C ILE A 377 13.77 13.00 30.19
N VAL A 378 14.76 13.32 29.33
CA VAL A 378 15.89 12.46 29.00
C VAL A 378 17.13 12.79 29.86
N GLU A 379 18.13 11.93 29.85
CA GLU A 379 19.41 12.19 30.52
C GLU A 379 20.16 13.35 29.87
N HIS A 380 20.26 13.34 28.54
CA HIS A 380 21.05 14.32 27.80
C HIS A 380 20.54 14.47 26.36
N VAL A 381 20.56 15.71 25.85
CA VAL A 381 20.20 16.05 24.46
C VAL A 381 21.41 16.60 23.73
N THR A 382 21.69 16.07 22.55
CA THR A 382 22.65 16.65 21.60
C THR A 382 21.87 17.27 20.44
N LEU A 383 21.83 18.61 20.39
CA LEU A 383 21.18 19.35 19.29
C LEU A 383 22.21 19.59 18.18
N LEU A 384 21.96 19.02 16.98
CA LEU A 384 22.79 19.19 15.81
C LEU A 384 22.12 20.12 14.79
N GLU A 385 22.82 21.18 14.40
CA GLU A 385 22.38 22.12 13.37
C GLU A 385 23.39 22.14 12.21
N PHE A 386 22.87 21.98 10.98
CA PHE A 386 23.64 22.00 9.76
C PHE A 386 24.29 23.38 9.48
N ALA A 387 23.60 24.46 9.83
CA ALA A 387 24.06 25.83 9.62
C ALA A 387 25.07 26.27 10.70
N PRO A 388 25.83 27.36 10.46
CA PRO A 388 26.74 27.92 11.46
C PRO A 388 26.04 28.60 12.64
N GLU A 389 24.71 28.75 12.57
CA GLU A 389 23.88 29.38 13.61
C GLU A 389 22.49 28.72 13.65
N MET A 390 21.86 28.74 14.82
CA MET A 390 20.47 28.34 14.95
C MET A 390 19.55 29.41 14.35
N LYS A 391 18.47 28.96 13.70
CA LYS A 391 17.44 29.84 13.10
C LYS A 391 16.20 30.00 13.98
N ALA A 392 16.21 29.44 15.17
CA ALA A 392 15.15 29.59 16.14
C ALA A 392 15.08 31.02 16.68
N ASP A 393 13.93 31.41 17.22
CA ASP A 393 13.72 32.70 17.90
C ASP A 393 14.71 32.84 19.06
N GLN A 394 15.18 34.08 19.30
CA GLN A 394 16.23 34.34 20.28
C GLN A 394 15.85 33.85 21.69
N VAL A 395 14.59 33.98 22.08
CA VAL A 395 14.12 33.53 23.40
C VAL A 395 14.27 32.01 23.57
N LEU A 396 14.05 31.23 22.51
CA LEU A 396 14.23 29.80 22.52
C LEU A 396 15.71 29.42 22.54
N GLN A 397 16.55 30.16 21.78
CA GLN A 397 18.00 29.97 21.80
C GLN A 397 18.59 30.24 23.19
N ASP A 398 18.17 31.30 23.86
CA ASP A 398 18.62 31.64 25.20
C ASP A 398 18.19 30.58 26.22
N LYS A 399 16.96 30.08 26.07
CA LYS A 399 16.44 28.99 26.92
C LYS A 399 17.23 27.69 26.75
N VAL A 400 17.43 27.22 25.51
CA VAL A 400 18.14 25.96 25.29
C VAL A 400 19.60 26.01 25.74
N ARG A 401 20.27 27.17 25.54
CA ARG A 401 21.65 27.40 26.02
C ARG A 401 21.78 27.43 27.55
N SER A 402 20.70 27.74 28.28
CA SER A 402 20.69 27.74 29.74
C SER A 402 20.57 26.33 30.34
N LEU A 403 20.24 25.32 29.55
CA LEU A 403 20.04 23.95 30.02
C LEU A 403 21.38 23.22 30.15
N LYS A 404 21.66 22.60 31.31
CA LYS A 404 22.93 21.95 31.63
C LYS A 404 23.11 20.58 30.95
N ASN A 405 22.02 19.97 30.52
CA ASN A 405 21.99 18.66 29.89
C ASN A 405 21.70 18.73 28.38
N VAL A 406 22.00 19.88 27.75
CA VAL A 406 21.89 20.08 26.31
C VAL A 406 23.23 20.55 25.74
N ASP A 407 23.79 19.80 24.82
CA ASP A 407 24.92 20.22 24.00
C ASP A 407 24.43 20.66 22.62
N ILE A 408 24.97 21.78 22.11
CA ILE A 408 24.61 22.34 20.81
C ILE A 408 25.82 22.23 19.90
N ILE A 409 25.67 21.54 18.79
CA ILE A 409 26.70 21.37 17.76
C ILE A 409 26.23 22.03 16.47
N LEU A 410 26.89 23.11 16.07
CA LEU A 410 26.64 23.84 14.83
C LEU A 410 27.55 23.32 13.72
N ASN A 411 27.23 23.62 12.46
CA ASN A 411 27.93 23.12 11.28
C ASN A 411 27.97 21.58 11.20
N ALA A 412 27.03 20.89 11.83
CA ALA A 412 26.98 19.44 11.92
C ALA A 412 26.06 18.86 10.85
N GLN A 413 26.64 18.18 9.88
CA GLN A 413 25.88 17.41 8.89
C GLN A 413 25.78 15.95 9.34
N THR A 414 24.61 15.50 9.77
CA THR A 414 24.40 14.08 10.04
C THR A 414 24.65 13.26 8.78
N THR A 415 25.49 12.24 8.86
CA THR A 415 25.92 11.41 7.73
C THR A 415 25.43 9.98 7.82
N GLU A 416 25.21 9.44 9.01
CA GLU A 416 24.76 8.06 9.19
C GLU A 416 24.08 7.88 10.55
N VAL A 417 23.04 7.04 10.58
CA VAL A 417 22.43 6.52 11.81
C VAL A 417 23.02 5.15 12.12
N LYS A 418 23.66 5.01 13.27
CA LYS A 418 24.26 3.75 13.75
C LYS A 418 23.27 2.94 14.57
N GLY A 419 23.22 1.65 14.33
CA GLY A 419 22.40 0.73 15.10
C GLY A 419 23.05 -0.64 15.28
N ASP A 420 22.48 -1.45 16.17
CA ASP A 420 22.94 -2.80 16.50
C ASP A 420 22.18 -3.91 15.73
N GLY A 421 21.42 -3.50 14.70
CA GLY A 421 20.52 -4.38 13.95
C GLY A 421 19.09 -4.38 14.50
N SER A 422 18.88 -4.05 15.77
CA SER A 422 17.54 -3.97 16.40
C SER A 422 17.09 -2.55 16.71
N LYS A 423 18.00 -1.66 17.06
CA LYS A 423 17.73 -0.27 17.48
C LYS A 423 18.92 0.65 17.22
N VAL A 424 18.67 1.96 17.35
CA VAL A 424 19.70 3.00 17.32
C VAL A 424 20.64 2.86 18.53
N VAL A 425 21.94 3.00 18.26
CA VAL A 425 23.00 3.07 19.29
C VAL A 425 23.85 4.34 19.16
N GLY A 426 23.68 5.11 18.08
CA GLY A 426 24.43 6.35 17.84
C GLY A 426 24.14 6.98 16.48
N LEU A 427 24.84 8.04 16.18
CA LEU A 427 24.90 8.67 14.87
C LEU A 427 26.32 9.13 14.54
N GLU A 428 26.58 9.34 13.26
CA GLU A 428 27.77 10.07 12.78
C GLU A 428 27.36 11.39 12.13
N TYR A 429 28.22 12.38 12.33
CA TYR A 429 28.10 13.66 11.63
C TYR A 429 29.45 14.18 11.16
N LEU A 430 29.45 14.91 10.05
CA LEU A 430 30.58 15.65 9.52
C LEU A 430 30.57 17.06 10.13
N ASP A 431 31.65 17.44 10.80
CA ASP A 431 31.89 18.86 11.10
C ASP A 431 32.28 19.56 9.77
N ARG A 432 31.42 20.46 9.33
CA ARG A 432 31.56 21.14 8.03
C ARG A 432 32.65 22.23 8.03
N VAL A 433 33.22 22.53 9.19
CA VAL A 433 34.35 23.49 9.32
C VAL A 433 35.67 22.76 9.27
N SER A 434 35.86 21.74 10.09
CA SER A 434 37.10 20.95 10.13
C SER A 434 37.21 19.89 9.04
N GLY A 435 36.06 19.37 8.57
CA GLY A 435 35.98 18.22 7.68
C GLY A 435 36.11 16.87 8.38
N ASP A 436 36.12 16.85 9.72
CA ASP A 436 36.24 15.64 10.50
C ASP A 436 34.86 14.95 10.71
N ILE A 437 34.89 13.62 10.79
CA ILE A 437 33.70 12.82 11.14
C ILE A 437 33.73 12.53 12.63
N HIS A 438 32.63 12.81 13.30
CA HIS A 438 32.42 12.56 14.71
C HIS A 438 31.30 11.56 14.94
N SER A 439 31.40 10.77 16.00
CA SER A 439 30.38 9.81 16.40
C SER A 439 29.82 10.17 17.77
N VAL A 440 28.49 10.07 17.92
CA VAL A 440 27.78 10.31 19.19
C VAL A 440 27.02 9.07 19.56
N ALA A 441 27.32 8.51 20.75
CA ALA A 441 26.58 7.37 21.31
C ALA A 441 25.29 7.85 21.96
N LEU A 442 24.14 7.31 21.52
CA LEU A 442 22.80 7.70 21.98
C LEU A 442 21.77 6.60 21.66
N ALA A 443 20.60 6.69 22.27
CA ALA A 443 19.52 5.71 22.13
C ALA A 443 18.38 6.17 21.20
N GLY A 444 18.33 7.46 20.85
CA GLY A 444 17.25 7.99 20.01
C GLY A 444 17.64 9.26 19.25
N ILE A 445 17.07 9.43 18.08
CA ILE A 445 17.29 10.57 17.18
C ILE A 445 15.93 11.17 16.82
N PHE A 446 15.70 12.43 17.18
CA PHE A 446 14.50 13.20 16.85
C PHE A 446 14.80 14.12 15.66
N VAL A 447 14.23 13.79 14.51
CA VAL A 447 14.45 14.54 13.26
C VAL A 447 13.48 15.71 13.19
N GLN A 448 13.98 16.93 13.33
CA GLN A 448 13.20 18.19 13.41
C GLN A 448 13.63 19.20 12.35
N ILE A 449 13.84 18.74 11.11
CA ILE A 449 14.28 19.57 9.97
C ILE A 449 13.13 20.07 9.10
N GLY A 450 11.93 20.03 9.63
CA GLY A 450 10.71 20.60 9.06
C GLY A 450 9.66 19.58 8.66
N LEU A 451 8.45 20.10 8.51
CA LEU A 451 7.28 19.39 8.03
C LEU A 451 6.97 19.90 6.62
N LEU A 452 6.60 18.99 5.72
CA LEU A 452 6.23 19.28 4.34
C LEU A 452 4.72 19.06 4.19
N PRO A 453 3.90 20.13 4.13
CA PRO A 453 2.48 19.98 3.85
C PRO A 453 2.23 19.30 2.50
N ASN A 454 1.26 18.40 2.44
CA ASN A 454 0.91 17.69 1.19
C ASN A 454 -0.03 18.58 0.35
N THR A 455 0.45 19.73 -0.10
CA THR A 455 -0.31 20.81 -0.73
C THR A 455 0.23 21.30 -2.06
N ASN A 456 1.28 20.68 -2.60
CA ASN A 456 1.91 21.14 -3.85
C ASN A 456 0.93 21.14 -5.02
N TRP A 457 -0.01 20.19 -5.06
CA TRP A 457 -1.06 20.07 -6.06
C TRP A 457 -2.10 21.21 -6.04
N LEU A 458 -2.06 22.08 -5.01
CA LEU A 458 -2.94 23.23 -4.82
C LEU A 458 -2.29 24.56 -5.28
N GLU A 459 -1.10 24.50 -5.90
CA GLU A 459 -0.40 25.69 -6.34
C GLU A 459 -1.26 26.50 -7.33
N GLY A 460 -1.41 27.80 -7.03
CA GLY A 460 -2.27 28.71 -7.82
C GLY A 460 -3.78 28.56 -7.60
N ALA A 461 -4.23 27.53 -6.85
CA ALA A 461 -5.66 27.34 -6.57
C ALA A 461 -6.10 27.91 -5.21
N LEU A 462 -5.22 27.90 -4.19
CA LEU A 462 -5.47 28.39 -2.84
C LEU A 462 -4.29 29.23 -2.35
N GLU A 463 -4.57 30.14 -1.41
CA GLU A 463 -3.52 30.86 -0.67
C GLU A 463 -2.80 29.91 0.30
N ARG A 464 -1.46 29.93 0.21
CA ARG A 464 -0.56 29.16 1.08
C ARG A 464 0.53 30.10 1.63
N ASN A 465 1.02 29.79 2.81
CA ASN A 465 2.17 30.52 3.35
C ASN A 465 3.48 30.04 2.71
N ARG A 466 4.61 30.66 3.09
CA ARG A 466 5.95 30.31 2.56
C ARG A 466 6.40 28.87 2.87
N MET A 467 5.78 28.24 3.88
CA MET A 467 6.04 26.84 4.24
C MET A 467 5.17 25.86 3.43
N GLY A 468 4.27 26.35 2.58
CA GLY A 468 3.33 25.57 1.81
C GLY A 468 2.05 25.21 2.55
N GLU A 469 1.84 25.68 3.78
CA GLU A 469 0.62 25.43 4.54
C GLU A 469 -0.54 26.25 3.99
N ILE A 470 -1.75 25.64 3.93
CA ILE A 470 -2.97 26.32 3.51
C ILE A 470 -3.36 27.34 4.59
N ILE A 471 -3.53 28.61 4.20
CA ILE A 471 -3.99 29.66 5.09
C ILE A 471 -5.49 29.45 5.36
N ILE A 472 -5.86 29.35 6.64
CA ILE A 472 -7.25 29.16 7.08
C ILE A 472 -7.61 30.17 8.16
N ASP A 473 -8.91 30.47 8.25
CA ASP A 473 -9.48 31.25 9.35
C ASP A 473 -9.93 30.35 10.52
N ALA A 474 -10.55 30.97 11.55
CA ALA A 474 -11.08 30.26 12.72
C ALA A 474 -12.17 29.21 12.38
N LYS A 475 -12.79 29.28 11.20
CA LYS A 475 -13.81 28.36 10.71
C LYS A 475 -13.25 27.32 9.73
N CYS A 476 -11.95 27.26 9.55
CA CYS A 476 -11.29 26.43 8.54
C CYS A 476 -11.60 26.85 7.08
N GLU A 477 -12.12 28.06 6.84
CA GLU A 477 -12.34 28.59 5.50
C GLU A 477 -10.99 28.93 4.86
N THR A 478 -10.85 28.61 3.57
CA THR A 478 -9.68 28.97 2.75
C THR A 478 -9.96 30.26 1.95
N SER A 479 -9.01 30.67 1.11
CA SER A 479 -9.19 31.79 0.18
C SER A 479 -10.27 31.55 -0.88
N VAL A 480 -10.77 30.32 -1.04
CA VAL A 480 -11.81 29.95 -2.01
C VAL A 480 -13.10 29.58 -1.28
N LYS A 481 -14.20 30.29 -1.59
CA LYS A 481 -15.52 30.00 -1.00
C LYS A 481 -15.98 28.57 -1.31
N GLY A 482 -16.50 27.87 -0.30
CA GLY A 482 -16.92 26.48 -0.40
C GLY A 482 -15.76 25.47 -0.29
N VAL A 483 -14.51 25.94 -0.19
CA VAL A 483 -13.33 25.10 0.06
C VAL A 483 -12.79 25.38 1.46
N PHE A 484 -12.71 24.32 2.25
CA PHE A 484 -12.22 24.30 3.62
C PHE A 484 -10.95 23.47 3.71
N ALA A 485 -10.14 23.69 4.74
CA ALA A 485 -8.98 22.87 4.99
C ALA A 485 -8.78 22.62 6.49
N ALA A 486 -8.22 21.45 6.86
CA ALA A 486 -8.08 21.05 8.25
C ALA A 486 -6.87 20.15 8.49
N GLY A 487 -6.33 20.19 9.71
CA GLY A 487 -5.21 19.37 10.14
C GLY A 487 -3.85 19.88 9.64
N ASP A 488 -2.87 18.99 9.58
CA ASP A 488 -1.45 19.34 9.47
C ASP A 488 -1.06 20.04 8.16
N CYS A 489 -1.89 19.98 7.14
CA CYS A 489 -1.67 20.71 5.88
C CYS A 489 -1.98 22.22 5.96
N THR A 490 -2.52 22.72 7.08
CA THR A 490 -2.98 24.10 7.27
C THR A 490 -2.07 24.88 8.19
N THR A 491 -2.35 26.16 8.36
CA THR A 491 -1.68 27.05 9.35
C THR A 491 -2.12 26.81 10.80
N VAL A 492 -2.90 25.74 11.10
CA VAL A 492 -3.25 25.39 12.47
C VAL A 492 -1.98 25.12 13.29
N PRO A 493 -1.82 25.71 14.47
CA PRO A 493 -0.68 25.42 15.35
C PRO A 493 -0.79 24.01 15.92
N TYR A 494 0.35 23.46 16.37
CA TYR A 494 0.44 22.15 17.05
C TYR A 494 -0.09 20.97 16.24
N LYS A 495 0.74 20.42 15.35
CA LYS A 495 0.40 19.28 14.50
C LYS A 495 0.28 17.99 15.32
N GLN A 496 -0.91 17.71 15.84
CA GLN A 496 -1.22 16.57 16.70
C GLN A 496 -2.48 15.84 16.19
N ILE A 497 -2.56 14.53 16.42
CA ILE A 497 -3.69 13.69 15.97
C ILE A 497 -5.03 14.24 16.51
N ILE A 498 -5.09 14.60 17.79
CA ILE A 498 -6.31 15.09 18.41
C ILE A 498 -6.72 16.47 17.85
N ILE A 499 -5.76 17.34 17.55
CA ILE A 499 -6.01 18.66 16.96
C ILE A 499 -6.52 18.46 15.52
N ALA A 500 -5.85 17.62 14.73
CA ALA A 500 -6.29 17.29 13.37
C ALA A 500 -7.72 16.74 13.34
N THR A 501 -8.08 15.87 14.31
CA THR A 501 -9.43 15.33 14.47
C THR A 501 -10.44 16.44 14.76
N GLY A 502 -10.13 17.34 15.70
CA GLY A 502 -10.98 18.49 16.05
C GLY A 502 -11.15 19.47 14.89
N GLU A 503 -10.07 19.78 14.17
CA GLU A 503 -10.11 20.65 12.99
C GLU A 503 -10.95 20.04 11.86
N GLY A 504 -10.87 18.73 11.62
CA GLY A 504 -11.71 18.03 10.64
C GLY A 504 -13.19 18.13 10.96
N ALA A 505 -13.56 17.93 12.23
CA ALA A 505 -14.93 18.09 12.69
C ALA A 505 -15.42 19.55 12.50
N LYS A 506 -14.57 20.54 12.84
CA LYS A 506 -14.88 21.96 12.66
C LYS A 506 -15.06 22.34 11.19
N ALA A 507 -14.18 21.89 10.32
CA ALA A 507 -14.28 22.12 8.86
C ALA A 507 -15.58 21.54 8.29
N SER A 508 -15.99 20.35 8.73
CA SER A 508 -17.26 19.73 8.33
C SER A 508 -18.48 20.57 8.75
N LEU A 509 -18.48 21.08 9.98
CA LEU A 509 -19.56 21.96 10.47
C LEU A 509 -19.63 23.25 9.67
N SER A 510 -18.48 23.83 9.32
CA SER A 510 -18.40 25.04 8.49
C SER A 510 -18.84 24.79 7.04
N ALA A 511 -18.46 23.64 6.48
CA ALA A 511 -18.92 23.22 5.15
C ALA A 511 -20.45 23.03 5.11
N PHE A 512 -21.02 22.43 6.16
CA PHE A 512 -22.48 22.31 6.28
C PHE A 512 -23.16 23.67 6.39
N ASP A 513 -22.64 24.62 7.20
CA ASP A 513 -23.16 25.98 7.31
C ASP A 513 -23.12 26.71 5.95
N TYR A 514 -22.05 26.53 5.18
CA TYR A 514 -21.95 27.04 3.81
C TYR A 514 -23.04 26.43 2.90
N LEU A 515 -23.21 25.12 2.90
CA LEU A 515 -24.17 24.42 2.03
C LEU A 515 -25.61 24.83 2.27
N ILE A 516 -26.03 25.07 3.53
CA ILE A 516 -27.41 25.48 3.86
C ILE A 516 -27.68 26.94 3.52
N ARG A 517 -26.64 27.78 3.45
CA ARG A 517 -26.76 29.20 3.11
C ARG A 517 -26.64 29.49 1.62
N THR A 518 -25.99 28.58 0.87
CA THR A 518 -25.72 28.75 -0.56
C THR A 518 -26.79 28.04 -1.37
N LYS A 519 -27.54 28.79 -2.19
CA LYS A 519 -28.51 28.22 -3.12
C LYS A 519 -27.78 27.34 -4.14
N THR A 520 -28.35 26.18 -4.43
CA THR A 520 -27.89 25.33 -5.55
C THR A 520 -28.08 26.12 -6.84
N ALA A 521 -27.00 26.33 -7.60
CA ALA A 521 -27.02 27.02 -8.88
C ALA A 521 -27.71 26.15 -9.96
#